data_7d21e7a580e17ebe18c7599ebcde3eaf
#
_entry.id   7d21e7a580e17ebe18c7599ebcde3eaf
#
_cell.length_a   1.000
_cell.length_b   1.000
_cell.length_c   1.000
_cell.angle_alpha   90.00
_cell.angle_beta   90.00
_cell.angle_gamma   90.00
#
_symmetry.space_group_name_H-M   'P 1'
#
loop_
_entity.id
_entity.type
_entity.pdbx_description
1 polymer ?
#
loop_
_entity_poly.entity_id
_entity_poly.type
_entity_poly.pdbx_seq_one_letter_code
_entity_poly.pdbx_strand_id
1 'polypeptide(L)'
;MIKRIAAVALAGALALSVAGAMPAAANDDDVIERGSCSGSADWKLKLSPEDGRIEVEYEVDSNVNGQTWKVKLFKDGDRIFRGTRTTKAPSGSFEVRVVTSDTAGTNAIRGKAVNAATGEACRGNASF
;
A
#
# COMPACT_ATOMS: atom_id res chain seq x y z
N MET A 1 45.22 -27.29 -5.78
CA MET A 1 44.72 -26.94 -5.68
C MET A 1 43.88 -26.55 -5.48
N ILE A 2 43.78 -26.75 -5.71
CA ILE A 2 42.98 -26.46 -5.59
C ILE A 2 42.41 -25.72 -5.16
N LYS A 3 42.56 -25.53 -5.09
CA LYS A 3 42.12 -24.88 -4.67
C LYS A 3 41.43 -24.08 -4.85
N ARG A 4 41.57 -23.74 -5.21
CA ARG A 4 41.01 -22.97 -5.54
C ARG A 4 39.89 -22.89 -5.57
N ILE A 5 39.75 -23.09 -5.84
CA ILE A 5 38.69 -23.20 -5.88
C ILE A 5 37.94 -22.64 -5.19
N ALA A 6 38.10 -22.64 -4.85
CA ALA A 6 37.44 -22.22 -3.92
C ALA A 6 36.83 -21.06 -4.24
N ALA A 7 37.37 -20.60 -4.63
CA ALA A 7 36.90 -19.43 -4.82
C ALA A 7 35.56 -19.39 -5.18
N VAL A 8 35.44 -19.94 -5.75
CA VAL A 8 34.28 -19.95 -6.09
C VAL A 8 33.31 -19.62 -5.29
N ALA A 9 33.36 -20.21 -4.76
CA ALA A 9 32.38 -20.10 -3.89
C ALA A 9 31.91 -18.76 -3.75
N LEU A 10 32.56 -18.16 -3.50
CA LEU A 10 32.19 -16.99 -3.25
C LEU A 10 31.23 -16.46 -4.03
N ALA A 11 31.43 -16.79 -4.88
CA ALA A 11 30.60 -16.23 -5.76
C ALA A 11 29.22 -16.33 -5.40
N GLY A 12 28.92 -17.41 -5.35
CA GLY A 12 27.56 -17.57 -5.13
C GLY A 12 27.12 -16.68 -4.12
N ALA A 13 27.78 -16.63 -3.26
CA ALA A 13 27.34 -15.87 -2.19
C ALA A 13 26.81 -14.62 -2.66
N LEU A 14 27.45 -14.06 -3.38
CA LEU A 14 27.01 -12.90 -3.71
C LEU A 14 25.74 -12.88 -4.29
N ALA A 15 25.58 -13.64 -4.98
CA ALA A 15 24.35 -13.61 -5.69
C ALA A 15 23.28 -13.52 -4.71
N LEU A 16 23.39 -14.17 -3.74
CA LEU A 16 22.37 -14.21 -2.83
C LEU A 16 22.14 -12.99 -2.19
N SER A 17 23.10 -12.47 -1.82
CA SER A 17 22.86 -11.32 -1.07
C SER A 17 22.01 -10.44 -1.92
N VAL A 18 22.10 -10.58 -3.09
CA VAL A 18 21.32 -9.78 -3.92
C VAL A 18 19.89 -10.06 -3.70
N ALA A 19 19.59 -11.23 -3.68
CA ALA A 19 18.22 -11.59 -3.49
C ALA A 19 17.72 -10.94 -2.23
N GLY A 20 18.50 -10.95 -1.26
CA GLY A 20 18.04 -10.37 -0.03
C GLY A 20 17.78 -8.88 -0.11
N ALA A 21 18.36 -8.24 -1.05
CA ALA A 21 18.18 -6.81 -1.13
C ALA A 21 16.91 -6.42 -1.85
N MET A 22 16.19 -7.36 -2.33
CA MET A 22 14.98 -7.02 -3.06
C MET A 22 13.90 -6.51 -2.11
N PRO A 23 13.22 -5.45 -2.49
CA PRO A 23 12.15 -4.94 -1.66
C PRO A 23 11.00 -5.94 -1.67
N ALA A 24 10.20 -5.89 -0.68
CA ALA A 24 9.04 -6.74 -0.63
C ALA A 24 8.17 -6.45 -1.85
N ALA A 25 7.78 -7.47 -2.53
CA ALA A 25 6.91 -7.32 -3.68
C ALA A 25 5.50 -7.75 -3.32
N ALA A 26 4.54 -7.32 -4.11
CA ALA A 26 3.18 -7.75 -3.92
C ALA A 26 3.08 -9.25 -4.17
N ASN A 27 2.24 -9.94 -3.41
CA ASN A 27 1.98 -11.34 -3.60
C ASN A 27 0.99 -11.54 -4.73
N ASP A 28 0.93 -12.75 -5.28
CA ASP A 28 -0.06 -13.06 -6.31
C ASP A 28 -1.49 -12.94 -5.77
N ASP A 29 -1.66 -13.05 -4.46
CA ASP A 29 -2.97 -12.94 -3.84
C ASP A 29 -3.37 -11.51 -3.51
N ASP A 30 -2.48 -10.57 -3.71
CA ASP A 30 -2.79 -9.17 -3.44
C ASP A 30 -3.66 -8.58 -4.54
N VAL A 31 -4.57 -7.71 -4.15
CA VAL A 31 -5.37 -6.94 -5.09
C VAL A 31 -4.88 -5.50 -5.00
N ILE A 32 -4.49 -4.91 -6.11
CA ILE A 32 -3.99 -3.54 -6.14
C ILE A 32 -4.77 -2.76 -7.19
N GLU A 33 -5.38 -1.66 -6.75
CA GLU A 33 -6.06 -0.73 -7.64
C GLU A 33 -5.45 0.66 -7.47
N ARG A 34 -5.40 1.41 -8.57
CA ARG A 34 -4.83 2.75 -8.58
C ARG A 34 -5.73 3.67 -9.38
N GLY A 35 -5.68 4.95 -9.06
CA GLY A 35 -6.43 5.92 -9.82
C GLY A 35 -6.05 7.35 -9.50
N SER A 36 -6.65 8.26 -10.21
CA SER A 36 -6.43 9.69 -10.02
C SER A 36 -7.47 10.25 -9.07
N CYS A 37 -7.08 11.26 -8.29
CA CYS A 37 -7.99 12.00 -7.45
C CYS A 37 -8.65 13.12 -8.28
N SER A 38 -9.48 13.93 -7.65
CA SER A 38 -10.18 14.99 -8.38
C SER A 38 -9.24 16.12 -8.81
N GLY A 39 -8.10 16.25 -8.18
CA GLY A 39 -7.06 17.20 -8.57
C GLY A 39 -5.85 16.46 -9.12
N SER A 40 -4.65 16.83 -8.70
CA SER A 40 -3.42 16.25 -9.23
C SER A 40 -2.88 15.09 -8.43
N ALA A 41 -3.48 14.74 -7.30
CA ALA A 41 -3.03 13.63 -6.49
C ALA A 41 -3.47 12.29 -7.10
N ASP A 42 -2.81 11.22 -6.67
CA ASP A 42 -3.14 9.86 -7.08
C ASP A 42 -3.36 9.01 -5.84
N TRP A 43 -4.14 7.94 -5.97
CA TRP A 43 -4.37 7.01 -4.87
C TRP A 43 -4.01 5.58 -5.27
N LYS A 44 -3.71 4.77 -4.27
CA LYS A 44 -3.49 3.33 -4.43
C LYS A 44 -4.19 2.62 -3.29
N LEU A 45 -4.90 1.55 -3.59
CA LEU A 45 -5.56 0.72 -2.59
C LEU A 45 -5.08 -0.70 -2.78
N LYS A 46 -4.45 -1.27 -1.76
CA LYS A 46 -3.91 -2.62 -1.80
C LYS A 46 -4.59 -3.46 -0.74
N LEU A 47 -5.06 -4.63 -1.13
CA LEU A 47 -5.68 -5.60 -0.23
C LEU A 47 -4.82 -6.86 -0.24
N SER A 48 -4.42 -7.33 0.93
CA SER A 48 -3.57 -8.51 1.06
C SER A 48 -4.13 -9.47 2.10
N PRO A 49 -3.97 -10.79 1.88
CA PRO A 49 -4.38 -11.74 2.92
C PRO A 49 -3.45 -11.60 4.12
N GLU A 50 -4.02 -11.63 5.30
CA GLU A 50 -3.27 -11.48 6.54
C GLU A 50 -3.87 -12.40 7.60
N ASP A 51 -3.33 -13.62 7.74
CA ASP A 51 -3.78 -14.60 8.74
C ASP A 51 -5.32 -14.79 8.74
N GLY A 52 -5.88 -15.02 7.57
CA GLY A 52 -7.32 -15.24 7.44
C GLY A 52 -8.13 -13.95 7.51
N ARG A 53 -7.47 -12.80 7.46
CA ARG A 53 -8.11 -11.49 7.46
C ARG A 53 -7.60 -10.71 6.24
N ILE A 54 -8.04 -9.49 6.08
CA ILE A 54 -7.62 -8.63 4.97
C ILE A 54 -6.85 -7.45 5.51
N GLU A 55 -5.63 -7.27 5.02
CA GLU A 55 -4.87 -6.06 5.30
C GLU A 55 -5.22 -5.06 4.21
N VAL A 56 -5.67 -3.89 4.60
CA VAL A 56 -6.04 -2.82 3.69
C VAL A 56 -5.01 -1.70 3.81
N GLU A 57 -4.39 -1.34 2.70
CA GLU A 57 -3.43 -0.23 2.65
C GLU A 57 -3.94 0.79 1.64
N TYR A 58 -4.21 1.99 2.09
CA TYR A 58 -4.70 3.07 1.24
C TYR A 58 -3.69 4.20 1.25
N GLU A 59 -3.13 4.49 0.09
CA GLU A 59 -2.11 5.51 -0.06
C GLU A 59 -2.61 6.64 -0.93
N VAL A 60 -2.28 7.86 -0.55
CA VAL A 60 -2.51 9.05 -1.36
C VAL A 60 -1.17 9.74 -1.57
N ASP A 61 -0.85 10.04 -2.82
CA ASP A 61 0.37 10.73 -3.19
C ASP A 61 -0.03 12.04 -3.90
N SER A 62 0.24 13.16 -3.26
CA SER A 62 -0.07 14.48 -3.83
C SER A 62 1.18 15.16 -4.34
N ASN A 63 2.36 14.58 -4.08
CA ASN A 63 3.65 15.16 -4.41
C ASN A 63 3.88 16.51 -3.71
N VAL A 64 3.16 16.78 -2.65
CA VAL A 64 3.31 18.00 -1.83
C VAL A 64 3.32 17.59 -0.36
N ASN A 65 4.38 17.93 0.36
CA ASN A 65 4.49 17.61 1.78
C ASN A 65 3.64 18.54 2.63
N GLY A 66 3.20 18.06 3.77
CA GLY A 66 2.54 18.91 4.76
C GLY A 66 1.06 19.16 4.54
N GLN A 67 0.44 18.43 3.65
CA GLN A 67 -1.00 18.56 3.44
C GLN A 67 -1.77 17.67 4.41
N THR A 68 -2.85 18.19 4.97
CA THR A 68 -3.71 17.44 5.88
C THR A 68 -4.90 16.88 5.10
N TRP A 69 -5.11 15.59 5.24
CA TRP A 69 -6.19 14.88 4.55
C TRP A 69 -7.06 14.13 5.56
N LYS A 70 -8.37 14.16 5.36
CA LYS A 70 -9.31 13.39 6.17
C LYS A 70 -9.60 12.09 5.44
N VAL A 71 -9.41 10.97 6.12
CA VAL A 71 -9.45 9.65 5.48
C VAL A 71 -10.49 8.76 6.14
N LYS A 72 -11.22 8.03 5.31
CA LYS A 72 -12.16 7.00 5.76
C LYS A 72 -11.98 5.76 4.91
N LEU A 73 -12.12 4.60 5.52
CA LEU A 73 -12.14 3.32 4.81
C LEU A 73 -13.41 2.59 5.18
N PHE A 74 -13.96 1.87 4.21
CA PHE A 74 -15.21 1.13 4.38
C PHE A 74 -15.06 -0.29 3.85
N LYS A 75 -15.72 -1.24 4.51
CA LYS A 75 -15.83 -2.60 4.03
C LYS A 75 -17.32 -2.93 3.95
N ASP A 76 -17.78 -3.28 2.75
CA ASP A 76 -19.19 -3.58 2.50
C ASP A 76 -20.12 -2.49 3.03
N GLY A 77 -19.69 -1.26 2.94
CA GLY A 77 -20.45 -0.10 3.36
C GLY A 77 -20.26 0.31 4.82
N ASP A 78 -19.64 -0.55 5.64
CA ASP A 78 -19.40 -0.22 7.03
C ASP A 78 -18.03 0.44 7.20
N ARG A 79 -17.99 1.50 7.97
CA ARG A 79 -16.73 2.21 8.17
C ARG A 79 -15.79 1.42 9.07
N ILE A 80 -14.59 1.15 8.58
CA ILE A 80 -13.57 0.42 9.32
C ILE A 80 -12.41 1.33 9.76
N PHE A 81 -12.35 2.55 9.24
CA PHE A 81 -11.32 3.50 9.64
C PHE A 81 -11.80 4.93 9.42
N ARG A 82 -11.39 5.83 10.31
CA ARG A 82 -11.59 7.26 10.17
C ARG A 82 -10.45 7.96 10.88
N GLY A 83 -9.81 8.89 10.21
CA GLY A 83 -8.71 9.64 10.81
C GLY A 83 -8.18 10.71 9.89
N THR A 84 -7.14 11.37 10.35
CA THR A 84 -6.47 12.43 9.62
C THR A 84 -5.04 12.01 9.38
N ARG A 85 -4.51 12.33 8.21
CA ARG A 85 -3.13 12.05 7.85
C ARG A 85 -2.52 13.28 7.19
N THR A 86 -1.21 13.42 7.34
CA THR A 86 -0.46 14.52 6.74
C THR A 86 0.54 13.93 5.77
N THR A 87 0.60 14.49 4.57
CA THR A 87 1.56 14.03 3.55
C THR A 87 2.98 14.37 3.98
N LYS A 88 3.91 13.45 3.72
CA LYS A 88 5.29 13.55 4.18
C LYS A 88 6.29 13.28 3.07
N ALA A 89 7.51 13.79 3.29
CA ALA A 89 8.64 13.52 2.41
C ALA A 89 8.96 12.03 2.45
N PRO A 90 9.55 11.51 1.38
CA PRO A 90 10.07 12.28 0.25
C PRO A 90 9.05 12.55 -0.85
N SER A 91 7.99 11.80 -0.92
CA SER A 91 7.08 11.89 -2.06
C SER A 91 5.86 12.78 -1.88
N GLY A 92 5.61 13.27 -0.69
CA GLY A 92 4.38 14.01 -0.45
C GLY A 92 3.19 13.06 -0.38
N SER A 93 3.31 11.97 0.38
CA SER A 93 2.29 10.94 0.46
C SER A 93 2.01 10.55 1.90
N PHE A 94 0.92 9.82 2.09
CA PHE A 94 0.62 9.14 3.36
C PHE A 94 -0.01 7.80 3.04
N GLU A 95 0.02 6.90 4.03
CA GLU A 95 -0.61 5.60 3.92
C GLU A 95 -1.41 5.33 5.19
N VAL A 96 -2.58 4.73 5.03
CA VAL A 96 -3.38 4.21 6.13
C VAL A 96 -3.41 2.70 5.98
N ARG A 97 -3.18 1.97 7.06
CA ARG A 97 -3.14 0.53 7.06
C ARG A 97 -4.04 0.02 8.17
N VAL A 98 -4.98 -0.83 7.84
CA VAL A 98 -5.85 -1.49 8.82
C VAL A 98 -6.04 -2.94 8.43
N VAL A 99 -6.37 -3.78 9.40
CA VAL A 99 -6.69 -5.18 9.15
C VAL A 99 -8.16 -5.37 9.50
N THR A 100 -8.91 -5.98 8.60
CA THR A 100 -10.34 -6.20 8.78
C THR A 100 -10.68 -7.66 8.51
N SER A 101 -11.90 -8.06 8.83
CA SER A 101 -12.31 -9.45 8.63
C SER A 101 -12.45 -9.79 7.15
N ASP A 102 -12.15 -11.05 6.84
CA ASP A 102 -12.39 -11.60 5.51
C ASP A 102 -13.65 -12.45 5.63
N THR A 103 -14.76 -11.94 5.12
CA THR A 103 -16.04 -12.65 5.18
C THR A 103 -16.25 -13.42 3.89
N ALA A 104 -17.09 -14.44 3.95
CA ALA A 104 -17.37 -15.25 2.77
C ALA A 104 -17.93 -14.38 1.65
N GLY A 105 -17.60 -14.73 0.43
CA GLY A 105 -18.01 -13.96 -0.74
C GLY A 105 -17.09 -12.77 -0.98
N THR A 106 -17.56 -11.83 -1.75
CA THR A 106 -16.78 -10.66 -2.10
C THR A 106 -16.81 -9.64 -0.98
N ASN A 107 -15.61 -9.14 -0.63
CA ASN A 107 -15.47 -8.06 0.33
C ASN A 107 -15.19 -6.78 -0.45
N ALA A 108 -16.10 -5.82 -0.43
CA ALA A 108 -15.96 -4.58 -1.17
C ALA A 108 -15.30 -3.52 -0.28
N ILE A 109 -14.10 -3.11 -0.64
CA ILE A 109 -13.35 -2.11 0.12
C ILE A 109 -13.39 -0.79 -0.63
N ARG A 110 -13.63 0.29 0.10
CA ARG A 110 -13.65 1.62 -0.47
C ARG A 110 -12.88 2.58 0.41
N GLY A 111 -12.05 3.39 -0.21
CA GLY A 111 -11.31 4.44 0.49
C GLY A 111 -11.73 5.81 0.01
N LYS A 112 -11.73 6.77 0.91
CA LYS A 112 -12.01 8.16 0.58
C LYS A 112 -11.07 9.04 1.38
N ALA A 113 -10.39 9.93 0.70
CA ALA A 113 -9.52 10.91 1.34
C ALA A 113 -9.86 12.28 0.77
N VAL A 114 -9.96 13.28 1.64
CA VAL A 114 -10.29 14.64 1.24
C VAL A 114 -9.24 15.59 1.82
N ASN A 115 -8.65 16.40 0.96
CA ASN A 115 -7.70 17.43 1.37
C ASN A 115 -8.45 18.48 2.15
N ALA A 116 -8.07 18.71 3.39
CA ALA A 116 -8.80 19.60 4.29
C ALA A 116 -8.77 21.07 3.80
N ALA A 117 -7.74 21.44 3.08
CA ALA A 117 -7.61 22.83 2.61
C ALA A 117 -8.26 23.07 1.26
N THR A 118 -8.19 22.11 0.35
CA THR A 118 -8.63 22.34 -1.04
C THR A 118 -9.93 21.61 -1.40
N GLY A 119 -10.28 20.58 -0.63
CA GLY A 119 -11.45 19.76 -0.96
C GLY A 119 -11.15 18.70 -2.02
N GLU A 120 -9.91 18.60 -2.50
CA GLU A 120 -9.56 17.55 -3.44
C GLU A 120 -9.90 16.20 -2.85
N ALA A 121 -10.51 15.32 -3.62
CA ALA A 121 -10.96 14.02 -3.13
C ALA A 121 -10.35 12.88 -3.91
N CYS A 122 -9.94 11.86 -3.19
CA CYS A 122 -9.44 10.60 -3.74
C CYS A 122 -10.45 9.52 -3.34
N ARG A 123 -10.98 8.80 -4.31
CA ARG A 123 -11.92 7.71 -4.06
C ARG A 123 -11.41 6.45 -4.71
N GLY A 124 -11.11 5.45 -3.91
CA GLY A 124 -10.60 4.17 -4.37
C GLY A 124 -11.56 3.05 -4.07
N ASN A 125 -11.59 2.05 -4.93
CA ASN A 125 -12.41 0.85 -4.75
C ASN A 125 -11.60 -0.38 -5.12
N ALA A 126 -11.73 -1.43 -4.34
CA ALA A 126 -11.12 -2.72 -4.63
C ALA A 126 -11.97 -3.81 -3.98
N SER A 127 -11.93 -5.00 -4.53
CA SER A 127 -12.67 -6.14 -3.99
C SER A 127 -11.73 -7.30 -3.70
N PHE A 128 -12.01 -8.01 -2.62
CA PHE A 128 -11.17 -9.12 -2.17
C PHE A 128 -12.01 -10.38 -1.99
#